data_57f2da72c3d5cf9a116de3be02ce975c
#
_entry.id   57f2da72c3d5cf9a116de3be02ce975c
#
_cell.length_a   1.000
_cell.length_b   1.000
_cell.length_c   1.000
_cell.angle_alpha   90.00
_cell.angle_beta   90.00
_cell.angle_gamma   90.00
#
_symmetry.space_group_name_H-M   'P 1'
#
loop_
_entity.id
_entity.type
_entity.pdbx_description
1 polymer ?
#
loop_
_entity_poly.entity_id
_entity_poly.type
_entity_poly.pdbx_seq_one_letter_code
_entity_poly.pdbx_strand_id
1 'polypeptide(L)'
;MAFALAAMLLAAGCGADPGDPASPPPAASASTAPAPSGAASGDVLHSSNVTHVANMPPQAPLDGPQAWGTDLAFQGDHAFVGNFDGFTVFDVSDPAKPAVVSTVLCPGEQNDVSVTGNLLFLSVDRPRGGPGCDDGEQEGESGWEGIRIFDITDKARPEFVSAVSTPCGSHTHTIVPGQGPEKVYLYVSAPGPEGTPTCPGPHNIFAVVEVPTGDPAKARIVSTPVISEGSGGTADVEGRGIGGCHDITAYPEKNLAAAACFGDGILLDITDRVNPKVLQHVSDRENFSIWHSATFNNDATKVVFGDELGGGMAATCDRNTPRTKGASAVYDLSGDRTLTLRGYFKIPREQQPDENCVAHNGSLLPIPGKDIMVQSWYQGGVSIWDFTDSANPREIGFFERGPVEGLAGSWSAYYYNGHIYSSDITRGLDVLRIDDPLTDPAKSARMTELNAQTQTSY
;
A
#
# COMPACT_ATOMS: atom_id res chain seq x y z
N MET A 1 20.48 59.06 41.49
CA MET A 1 21.89 58.82 41.92
C MET A 1 22.54 57.92 40.90
N ALA A 2 23.51 58.50 40.21
CA ALA A 2 24.33 57.87 39.19
C ALA A 2 25.50 57.12 39.81
N PHE A 3 26.02 56.10 39.10
CA PHE A 3 27.45 55.69 39.04
C PHE A 3 27.42 54.42 38.13
N ALA A 4 27.85 54.46 36.92
CA ALA A 4 29.17 54.61 36.31
C ALA A 4 29.95 53.27 36.21
N LEU A 5 30.13 52.85 34.95
CA LEU A 5 31.19 52.12 34.23
C LEU A 5 32.29 51.37 35.04
N ALA A 6 32.53 50.14 34.61
CA ALA A 6 33.90 49.65 34.35
C ALA A 6 33.88 48.47 33.35
N ALA A 7 34.55 48.67 32.23
CA ALA A 7 34.89 47.64 31.25
C ALA A 7 36.16 46.90 31.71
N MET A 8 36.21 45.57 31.51
CA MET A 8 37.46 44.81 31.45
C MET A 8 37.41 43.81 30.31
N LEU A 9 38.25 44.05 29.32
CA LEU A 9 38.64 43.07 28.30
C LEU A 9 39.51 42.00 28.97
N LEU A 10 39.26 40.75 28.68
CA LEU A 10 40.29 39.70 28.70
C LEU A 10 40.02 38.69 27.59
N ALA A 11 41.12 38.27 26.99
CA ALA A 11 41.26 37.61 25.69
C ALA A 11 40.99 36.10 25.69
N ALA A 12 40.61 35.64 24.51
CA ALA A 12 40.98 34.41 23.81
C ALA A 12 40.97 33.06 24.56
N GLY A 13 40.04 32.23 24.20
CA GLY A 13 40.09 30.77 24.35
C GLY A 13 39.37 30.13 23.16
N CYS A 14 40.10 29.56 22.21
CA CYS A 14 39.54 28.72 21.13
C CYS A 14 38.97 27.46 21.74
N GLY A 15 37.62 27.36 21.76
CA GLY A 15 36.89 26.12 21.98
C GLY A 15 36.24 25.72 20.66
N ALA A 16 36.55 24.54 20.17
CA ALA A 16 35.90 23.97 19.00
C ALA A 16 34.45 23.60 19.35
N ASP A 17 33.50 24.17 18.63
CA ASP A 17 32.11 23.78 18.66
C ASP A 17 31.95 22.37 18.05
N PRO A 18 31.12 21.47 18.65
CA PRO A 18 30.70 20.25 17.99
C PRO A 18 29.72 20.62 16.85
N GLY A 19 30.07 20.19 15.65
CA GLY A 19 29.41 20.57 14.39
C GLY A 19 27.91 20.41 14.40
N ASP A 20 27.24 21.44 13.92
CA ASP A 20 25.85 21.43 13.46
C ASP A 20 25.63 20.31 12.44
N PRO A 21 24.49 19.61 12.46
CA PRO A 21 24.15 18.66 11.43
C PRO A 21 24.06 19.39 10.07
N ALA A 22 24.80 18.87 9.10
CA ALA A 22 24.88 19.44 7.76
C ALA A 22 23.48 19.63 7.15
N SER A 23 23.21 20.86 6.73
CA SER A 23 22.02 21.19 5.93
C SER A 23 21.96 20.30 4.69
N PRO A 24 20.78 19.82 4.27
CA PRO A 24 20.64 19.01 3.06
C PRO A 24 21.16 19.80 1.84
N PRO A 25 21.75 19.12 0.85
CA PRO A 25 22.22 19.78 -0.35
C PRO A 25 21.08 20.48 -1.09
N PRO A 26 21.31 21.61 -1.75
CA PRO A 26 20.28 22.31 -2.50
C PRO A 26 19.74 21.39 -3.61
N ALA A 27 18.42 21.35 -3.73
CA ALA A 27 17.72 20.60 -4.77
C ALA A 27 18.30 20.94 -6.15
N ALA A 28 18.60 19.92 -6.95
CA ALA A 28 19.06 20.07 -8.31
C ALA A 28 18.06 20.93 -9.10
N SER A 29 18.59 21.92 -9.85
CA SER A 29 17.78 22.82 -10.67
C SER A 29 16.90 22.01 -11.62
N ALA A 30 15.57 22.09 -11.43
CA ALA A 30 14.61 21.42 -12.27
C ALA A 30 14.76 21.89 -13.73
N SER A 31 14.68 20.97 -14.66
CA SER A 31 14.61 21.22 -16.10
C SER A 31 13.48 22.22 -16.39
N THR A 32 13.76 23.23 -17.22
CA THR A 32 12.80 24.27 -17.62
C THR A 32 11.81 23.80 -18.71
N ALA A 33 11.82 22.54 -19.09
CA ALA A 33 10.81 22.00 -20.00
C ALA A 33 9.47 21.86 -19.25
N PRO A 34 8.33 22.26 -19.87
CA PRO A 34 7.03 22.02 -19.26
C PRO A 34 6.82 20.52 -19.03
N ALA A 35 6.24 20.17 -17.88
CA ALA A 35 5.88 18.79 -17.60
C ALA A 35 4.88 18.30 -18.67
N PRO A 36 4.94 17.02 -19.07
CA PRO A 36 3.94 16.47 -19.98
C PRO A 36 2.57 16.52 -19.31
N SER A 37 1.52 16.85 -20.09
CA SER A 37 0.13 16.81 -19.61
C SER A 37 -0.36 15.36 -19.50
N GLY A 38 -1.28 15.11 -18.56
CA GLY A 38 -2.00 13.85 -18.44
C GLY A 38 -2.95 13.57 -19.61
N ALA A 39 -3.61 12.41 -19.59
CA ALA A 39 -4.56 11.98 -20.61
C ALA A 39 -5.81 12.89 -20.62
N ALA A 40 -6.37 13.17 -21.81
CA ALA A 40 -7.65 13.83 -21.90
C ALA A 40 -8.81 12.83 -21.67
N SER A 41 -10.01 13.36 -21.39
CA SER A 41 -11.19 12.51 -21.15
C SER A 41 -11.44 11.56 -22.33
N GLY A 42 -11.56 10.27 -22.01
CA GLY A 42 -11.77 9.19 -22.98
C GLY A 42 -10.51 8.68 -23.67
N ASP A 43 -9.35 9.30 -23.42
CA ASP A 43 -8.08 8.87 -23.99
C ASP A 43 -7.40 7.78 -23.12
N VAL A 44 -6.50 7.05 -23.75
CA VAL A 44 -5.51 6.19 -23.09
C VAL A 44 -4.14 6.72 -23.49
N LEU A 45 -3.36 7.07 -22.47
CA LEU A 45 -2.01 7.59 -22.65
C LEU A 45 -1.01 6.61 -22.01
N HIS A 46 0.09 6.32 -22.70
CA HIS A 46 1.17 5.49 -22.15
C HIS A 46 2.51 5.86 -22.78
N SER A 47 3.59 5.55 -22.09
CA SER A 47 4.93 5.68 -22.66
C SER A 47 5.14 4.68 -23.81
N SER A 48 6.06 4.99 -24.73
CA SER A 48 6.30 4.16 -25.92
C SER A 48 6.77 2.74 -25.63
N ASN A 49 7.29 2.49 -24.42
CA ASN A 49 7.76 1.20 -23.93
C ASN A 49 6.71 0.44 -23.06
N VAL A 50 5.51 0.98 -22.91
CA VAL A 50 4.40 0.31 -22.23
C VAL A 50 3.30 0.00 -23.24
N THR A 51 2.77 -1.21 -23.18
CA THR A 51 1.67 -1.69 -24.02
C THR A 51 0.49 -2.04 -23.15
N HIS A 52 -0.70 -1.50 -23.44
CA HIS A 52 -1.97 -1.99 -22.90
C HIS A 52 -2.34 -3.29 -23.61
N VAL A 53 -2.29 -4.40 -22.89
CA VAL A 53 -2.45 -5.75 -23.46
C VAL A 53 -3.92 -6.18 -23.49
N ALA A 54 -4.63 -5.97 -22.38
CA ALA A 54 -6.02 -6.34 -22.24
C ALA A 54 -6.71 -5.48 -21.16
N ASN A 55 -8.05 -5.40 -21.23
CA ASN A 55 -8.89 -4.91 -20.15
C ASN A 55 -10.06 -5.86 -19.95
N MET A 56 -10.34 -6.21 -18.70
CA MET A 56 -11.53 -6.94 -18.28
C MET A 56 -12.40 -5.98 -17.48
N PRO A 57 -13.55 -5.56 -18.03
CA PRO A 57 -14.46 -4.65 -17.30
C PRO A 57 -15.04 -5.34 -16.05
N PRO A 58 -15.60 -4.56 -15.11
CA PRO A 58 -16.30 -5.13 -13.95
C PRO A 58 -17.30 -6.21 -14.36
N GLN A 59 -17.43 -7.28 -13.57
CA GLN A 59 -18.21 -8.47 -13.88
C GLN A 59 -19.45 -8.56 -12.99
N ALA A 60 -20.60 -8.86 -13.59
CA ALA A 60 -21.81 -9.12 -12.79
C ALA A 60 -21.61 -10.32 -11.85
N PRO A 61 -22.08 -10.26 -10.60
CA PRO A 61 -22.88 -9.20 -9.98
C PRO A 61 -22.09 -8.04 -9.36
N LEU A 62 -20.76 -7.93 -9.58
CA LEU A 62 -19.88 -6.91 -9.04
C LEU A 62 -19.65 -5.76 -10.05
N ASP A 63 -20.70 -5.32 -10.72
CA ASP A 63 -20.70 -4.26 -11.74
C ASP A 63 -21.66 -3.10 -11.41
N GLY A 64 -22.09 -3.03 -10.15
CA GLY A 64 -22.92 -1.95 -9.63
C GLY A 64 -22.20 -0.59 -9.58
N PRO A 65 -22.92 0.52 -9.41
CA PRO A 65 -22.32 1.86 -9.43
C PRO A 65 -21.28 2.12 -8.32
N GLN A 66 -21.31 1.34 -7.25
CA GLN A 66 -20.38 1.41 -6.10
C GLN A 66 -19.60 0.11 -5.92
N ALA A 67 -19.67 -0.82 -6.87
CA ALA A 67 -18.87 -2.04 -6.88
C ALA A 67 -17.45 -1.71 -7.39
N TRP A 68 -16.72 -0.95 -6.61
CA TRP A 68 -15.38 -0.46 -6.94
C TRP A 68 -14.34 -1.58 -6.86
N GLY A 69 -13.48 -1.67 -7.88
CA GLY A 69 -12.34 -2.57 -7.86
C GLY A 69 -11.29 -2.10 -6.86
N THR A 70 -10.66 -3.06 -6.15
CA THR A 70 -9.70 -2.78 -5.06
C THR A 70 -8.39 -3.53 -5.28
N ASP A 71 -7.92 -4.28 -4.31
CA ASP A 71 -6.59 -4.88 -4.34
C ASP A 71 -6.52 -6.18 -5.16
N LEU A 72 -5.30 -6.69 -5.33
CA LEU A 72 -4.97 -7.83 -6.17
C LEU A 72 -4.09 -8.84 -5.43
N ALA A 73 -4.39 -10.12 -5.61
CA ALA A 73 -3.50 -11.21 -5.24
C ALA A 73 -3.38 -12.21 -6.39
N PHE A 74 -2.29 -12.99 -6.41
CA PHE A 74 -2.03 -13.93 -7.51
C PHE A 74 -1.60 -15.29 -6.97
N GLN A 75 -2.03 -16.36 -7.67
CA GLN A 75 -1.57 -17.70 -7.40
C GLN A 75 -1.60 -18.55 -8.67
N GLY A 76 -0.44 -19.07 -9.09
CA GLY A 76 -0.32 -19.81 -10.35
C GLY A 76 -0.74 -18.95 -11.54
N ASP A 77 -1.69 -19.44 -12.30
CA ASP A 77 -2.23 -18.73 -13.47
C ASP A 77 -3.52 -17.94 -13.14
N HIS A 78 -3.73 -17.59 -11.86
CA HIS A 78 -4.93 -16.88 -11.44
C HIS A 78 -4.61 -15.54 -10.78
N ALA A 79 -5.44 -14.53 -11.11
CA ALA A 79 -5.52 -13.26 -10.41
C ALA A 79 -6.83 -13.21 -9.60
N PHE A 80 -6.73 -12.78 -8.35
CA PHE A 80 -7.85 -12.53 -7.45
C PHE A 80 -7.99 -11.02 -7.32
N VAL A 81 -9.13 -10.50 -7.70
CA VAL A 81 -9.39 -9.05 -7.74
C VAL A 81 -10.46 -8.72 -6.72
N GLY A 82 -10.10 -7.97 -5.70
CA GLY A 82 -11.03 -7.46 -4.70
C GLY A 82 -11.99 -6.43 -5.29
N ASN A 83 -13.15 -6.33 -4.68
CA ASN A 83 -14.20 -5.40 -5.07
C ASN A 83 -15.06 -5.08 -3.83
N PHE A 84 -15.62 -3.88 -3.74
CA PHE A 84 -16.46 -3.49 -2.59
C PHE A 84 -17.58 -4.48 -2.29
N ASP A 85 -18.09 -5.13 -3.33
CA ASP A 85 -19.17 -6.12 -3.21
C ASP A 85 -18.67 -7.58 -3.18
N GLY A 86 -17.34 -7.82 -3.17
CA GLY A 86 -16.79 -9.17 -3.12
C GLY A 86 -15.45 -9.35 -3.82
N PHE A 87 -15.30 -10.38 -4.66
CA PHE A 87 -14.08 -10.58 -5.44
C PHE A 87 -14.34 -11.38 -6.72
N THR A 88 -13.45 -11.20 -7.71
CA THR A 88 -13.46 -11.98 -8.96
C THR A 88 -12.16 -12.75 -9.11
N VAL A 89 -12.25 -14.00 -9.55
CA VAL A 89 -11.11 -14.84 -9.91
C VAL A 89 -10.99 -14.86 -11.44
N PHE A 90 -9.82 -14.46 -11.95
CA PHE A 90 -9.51 -14.51 -13.38
C PHE A 90 -8.45 -15.57 -13.65
N ASP A 91 -8.59 -16.32 -14.73
CA ASP A 91 -7.51 -17.06 -15.38
C ASP A 91 -6.70 -16.07 -16.23
N VAL A 92 -5.42 -15.94 -15.92
CA VAL A 92 -4.46 -15.06 -16.58
C VAL A 92 -3.33 -15.86 -17.25
N SER A 93 -3.54 -17.13 -17.53
CA SER A 93 -2.59 -18.00 -18.25
C SER A 93 -2.26 -17.47 -19.64
N ASP A 94 -3.23 -16.82 -20.31
CA ASP A 94 -3.00 -15.96 -21.48
C ASP A 94 -3.28 -14.51 -21.09
N PRO A 95 -2.28 -13.71 -20.74
CA PRO A 95 -2.46 -12.33 -20.31
C PRO A 95 -3.13 -11.42 -21.35
N ALA A 96 -3.12 -11.81 -22.62
CA ALA A 96 -3.81 -11.09 -23.70
C ALA A 96 -5.31 -11.43 -23.78
N LYS A 97 -5.75 -12.48 -23.08
CA LYS A 97 -7.14 -12.94 -23.06
C LYS A 97 -7.53 -13.46 -21.68
N PRO A 98 -7.47 -12.63 -20.64
CA PRO A 98 -7.91 -13.06 -19.31
C PRO A 98 -9.35 -13.55 -19.37
N ALA A 99 -9.69 -14.54 -18.54
CA ALA A 99 -11.03 -15.12 -18.51
C ALA A 99 -11.55 -15.17 -17.07
N VAL A 100 -12.84 -14.89 -16.89
CA VAL A 100 -13.49 -15.04 -15.58
C VAL A 100 -13.61 -16.51 -15.23
N VAL A 101 -13.09 -16.91 -14.07
CA VAL A 101 -13.25 -18.24 -13.48
C VAL A 101 -14.45 -18.28 -12.54
N SER A 102 -14.53 -17.28 -11.66
CA SER A 102 -15.66 -17.13 -10.73
C SER A 102 -15.80 -15.68 -10.26
N THR A 103 -17.00 -15.34 -9.81
CA THR A 103 -17.32 -14.08 -9.17
C THR A 103 -18.10 -14.37 -7.90
N VAL A 104 -17.65 -13.86 -6.77
CA VAL A 104 -18.23 -14.09 -5.44
C VAL A 104 -18.79 -12.78 -4.90
N LEU A 105 -20.12 -12.72 -4.77
CA LEU A 105 -20.80 -11.60 -4.10
C LEU A 105 -20.66 -11.77 -2.58
N CYS A 106 -19.92 -10.90 -1.95
CA CYS A 106 -19.67 -10.91 -0.50
C CYS A 106 -19.29 -9.51 0.00
N PRO A 107 -20.25 -8.59 0.09
CA PRO A 107 -19.98 -7.19 0.39
C PRO A 107 -19.25 -6.99 1.72
N GLY A 108 -18.25 -6.10 1.73
CA GLY A 108 -17.44 -5.82 2.92
C GLY A 108 -16.80 -4.44 2.93
N GLU A 109 -17.05 -3.64 1.89
CA GLU A 109 -16.41 -2.39 1.50
C GLU A 109 -15.10 -2.64 0.75
N GLN A 110 -13.91 -2.28 1.24
CA GLN A 110 -12.70 -2.38 0.42
C GLN A 110 -12.31 -3.81 0.05
N ASN A 111 -12.65 -4.78 0.89
CA ASN A 111 -12.41 -6.19 0.56
C ASN A 111 -10.98 -6.45 0.06
N ASP A 112 -9.98 -5.89 0.78
CA ASP A 112 -8.58 -6.24 0.54
C ASP A 112 -8.42 -7.76 0.52
N VAL A 113 -7.68 -8.29 -0.47
CA VAL A 113 -7.64 -9.72 -0.78
C VAL A 113 -6.22 -10.27 -0.75
N SER A 114 -6.04 -11.42 -0.11
CA SER A 114 -4.79 -12.17 -0.17
C SER A 114 -5.02 -13.68 -0.23
N VAL A 115 -4.04 -14.42 -0.74
CA VAL A 115 -4.15 -15.86 -0.94
C VAL A 115 -2.92 -16.60 -0.44
N THR A 116 -3.11 -17.81 0.09
CA THR A 116 -2.01 -18.73 0.34
C THR A 116 -2.50 -20.17 0.41
N GLY A 117 -1.81 -21.09 -0.29
CA GLY A 117 -2.25 -22.47 -0.39
C GLY A 117 -3.69 -22.56 -0.93
N ASN A 118 -4.59 -23.13 -0.16
CA ASN A 118 -6.01 -23.25 -0.55
C ASN A 118 -6.90 -22.19 0.11
N LEU A 119 -6.33 -21.14 0.69
CA LEU A 119 -7.08 -20.14 1.43
C LEU A 119 -7.02 -18.78 0.73
N LEU A 120 -8.15 -18.09 0.75
CA LEU A 120 -8.28 -16.68 0.43
C LEU A 120 -8.80 -15.96 1.66
N PHE A 121 -8.19 -14.83 1.97
CA PHE A 121 -8.60 -13.91 3.02
C PHE A 121 -9.20 -12.66 2.39
N LEU A 122 -10.26 -12.14 3.02
CA LEU A 122 -10.98 -10.96 2.55
C LEU A 122 -11.24 -10.03 3.75
N SER A 123 -10.78 -8.80 3.67
CA SER A 123 -11.00 -7.77 4.68
C SER A 123 -12.42 -7.24 4.66
N VAL A 124 -12.96 -6.90 5.82
CA VAL A 124 -14.26 -6.24 5.97
C VAL A 124 -14.10 -5.06 6.90
N ASP A 125 -14.31 -3.86 6.37
CA ASP A 125 -14.17 -2.58 7.06
C ASP A 125 -15.46 -1.73 7.03
N ARG A 126 -16.59 -2.37 6.72
CA ARG A 126 -17.92 -1.78 6.85
C ARG A 126 -18.80 -2.65 7.74
N PRO A 127 -19.51 -2.06 8.72
CA PRO A 127 -20.36 -2.80 9.64
C PRO A 127 -21.41 -3.67 8.93
N ARG A 128 -21.39 -4.96 9.20
CA ARG A 128 -22.32 -5.98 8.66
C ARG A 128 -23.17 -6.55 9.78
N GLY A 129 -24.35 -7.10 9.42
CA GLY A 129 -25.22 -7.80 10.36
C GLY A 129 -24.61 -9.09 10.95
N GLY A 130 -23.57 -9.62 10.31
CA GLY A 130 -22.84 -10.82 10.72
C GLY A 130 -21.70 -11.15 9.76
N PRO A 131 -20.98 -12.26 9.98
CA PRO A 131 -19.79 -12.63 9.20
C PRO A 131 -20.10 -13.18 7.80
N GLY A 132 -21.31 -13.64 7.54
CA GLY A 132 -21.69 -14.27 6.27
C GLY A 132 -21.77 -13.28 5.12
N CYS A 133 -21.62 -13.77 3.88
CA CYS A 133 -21.73 -12.94 2.70
C CYS A 133 -23.17 -12.39 2.49
N ASP A 134 -24.16 -13.13 2.93
CA ASP A 134 -25.59 -12.74 2.83
C ASP A 134 -26.06 -11.85 4.00
N ASP A 135 -25.20 -11.61 4.99
CA ASP A 135 -25.53 -10.75 6.11
C ASP A 135 -25.54 -9.28 5.63
N GLY A 136 -26.71 -8.66 5.73
CA GLY A 136 -26.92 -7.29 5.26
C GLY A 136 -26.03 -6.25 5.94
N GLU A 137 -26.04 -5.03 5.45
CA GLU A 137 -25.40 -3.91 6.14
C GLU A 137 -26.06 -3.68 7.50
N GLN A 138 -25.24 -3.30 8.48
CA GLN A 138 -25.70 -2.89 9.81
C GLN A 138 -25.56 -1.37 9.92
N GLU A 139 -26.66 -0.68 10.17
CA GLU A 139 -26.57 0.76 10.48
C GLU A 139 -25.92 0.99 11.85
N GLY A 140 -24.99 1.93 11.89
CA GLY A 140 -24.26 2.33 13.10
C GLY A 140 -23.00 1.51 13.37
N GLU A 141 -22.31 1.85 14.45
CA GLU A 141 -20.94 1.43 14.77
C GLU A 141 -20.86 0.08 15.53
N SER A 142 -21.90 -0.75 15.52
CA SER A 142 -21.97 -2.00 16.30
C SER A 142 -22.05 -3.27 15.43
N GLY A 143 -21.83 -3.14 14.12
CA GLY A 143 -21.87 -4.27 13.20
C GLY A 143 -20.63 -5.16 13.31
N TRP A 144 -20.69 -6.31 12.63
CA TRP A 144 -19.56 -7.20 12.47
C TRP A 144 -18.58 -6.69 11.41
N GLU A 145 -17.29 -6.67 11.74
CA GLU A 145 -16.18 -6.36 10.84
C GLU A 145 -15.00 -7.30 11.18
N GLY A 146 -14.08 -7.49 10.22
CA GLY A 146 -12.92 -8.34 10.44
C GLY A 146 -12.46 -9.07 9.16
N ILE A 147 -11.99 -10.30 9.31
CA ILE A 147 -11.47 -11.13 8.21
C ILE A 147 -12.44 -12.26 7.90
N ARG A 148 -12.79 -12.43 6.63
CA ARG A 148 -13.45 -13.62 6.08
C ARG A 148 -12.43 -14.56 5.46
N ILE A 149 -12.66 -15.87 5.59
CA ILE A 149 -11.78 -16.92 5.10
C ILE A 149 -12.55 -17.82 4.15
N PHE A 150 -12.01 -18.01 2.95
CA PHE A 150 -12.57 -18.87 1.92
C PHE A 150 -11.63 -20.02 1.61
N ASP A 151 -12.17 -21.19 1.30
CA ASP A 151 -11.49 -22.28 0.62
C ASP A 151 -11.54 -22.05 -0.88
N ILE A 152 -10.37 -21.97 -1.52
CA ILE A 152 -10.21 -21.79 -2.97
C ILE A 152 -9.57 -23.01 -3.64
N THR A 153 -9.72 -24.20 -3.04
CA THR A 153 -9.27 -25.47 -3.66
C THR A 153 -9.86 -25.61 -5.05
N ASP A 154 -11.16 -25.33 -5.20
CA ASP A 154 -11.83 -25.15 -6.49
C ASP A 154 -12.03 -23.64 -6.75
N LYS A 155 -11.16 -23.06 -7.55
CA LYS A 155 -11.23 -21.62 -7.88
C LYS A 155 -12.47 -21.21 -8.65
N ALA A 156 -13.18 -22.18 -9.26
CA ALA A 156 -14.48 -21.94 -9.90
C ALA A 156 -15.63 -21.88 -8.88
N ARG A 157 -15.40 -22.33 -7.65
CA ARG A 157 -16.39 -22.32 -6.56
C ARG A 157 -15.72 -22.05 -5.21
N PRO A 158 -15.25 -20.83 -4.97
CA PRO A 158 -14.77 -20.45 -3.65
C PRO A 158 -15.86 -20.68 -2.58
N GLU A 159 -15.50 -21.29 -1.45
CA GLU A 159 -16.43 -21.60 -0.38
C GLU A 159 -16.09 -20.81 0.89
N PHE A 160 -17.05 -20.07 1.45
CA PHE A 160 -16.89 -19.42 2.74
C PHE A 160 -16.72 -20.46 3.84
N VAL A 161 -15.62 -20.39 4.60
CA VAL A 161 -15.27 -21.36 5.65
C VAL A 161 -15.50 -20.79 7.04
N SER A 162 -15.00 -19.59 7.31
CA SER A 162 -15.05 -18.99 8.63
C SER A 162 -14.74 -17.50 8.57
N ALA A 163 -14.85 -16.83 9.72
CA ALA A 163 -14.49 -15.43 9.86
C ALA A 163 -13.97 -15.14 11.28
N VAL A 164 -13.19 -14.08 11.39
CA VAL A 164 -12.64 -13.60 12.67
C VAL A 164 -12.97 -12.12 12.80
N SER A 165 -13.75 -11.75 13.83
CA SER A 165 -13.94 -10.34 14.15
C SER A 165 -12.65 -9.76 14.73
N THR A 166 -12.27 -8.57 14.28
CA THR A 166 -11.07 -7.87 14.73
C THR A 166 -11.42 -6.50 15.31
N PRO A 167 -10.64 -5.99 16.27
CA PRO A 167 -10.83 -4.63 16.77
C PRO A 167 -10.72 -3.61 15.63
N CYS A 168 -11.67 -2.69 15.55
CA CYS A 168 -11.77 -1.67 14.48
C CYS A 168 -12.00 -2.23 13.06
N GLY A 169 -12.35 -3.52 12.92
CA GLY A 169 -12.53 -4.14 11.62
C GLY A 169 -11.24 -4.59 10.95
N SER A 170 -11.26 -4.69 9.63
CA SER A 170 -10.10 -5.00 8.80
C SER A 170 -10.16 -4.21 7.51
N HIS A 171 -9.33 -3.19 7.42
CA HIS A 171 -9.18 -2.39 6.19
C HIS A 171 -8.24 -3.09 5.22
N THR A 172 -7.04 -3.42 5.71
CA THR A 172 -6.07 -4.27 5.00
C THR A 172 -5.58 -5.39 5.91
N HIS A 173 -4.98 -6.41 5.31
CA HIS A 173 -4.33 -7.47 6.06
C HIS A 173 -3.13 -8.03 5.31
N THR A 174 -2.14 -8.50 6.06
CA THR A 174 -0.89 -9.02 5.51
C THR A 174 -0.66 -10.44 5.96
N ILE A 175 -0.47 -11.36 5.02
CA ILE A 175 -0.08 -12.74 5.33
C ILE A 175 1.37 -12.75 5.82
N VAL A 176 1.59 -13.29 7.00
CA VAL A 176 2.92 -13.55 7.55
C VAL A 176 3.07 -15.05 7.75
N PRO A 177 3.86 -15.75 6.92
CA PRO A 177 4.08 -17.18 7.07
C PRO A 177 4.61 -17.55 8.45
N GLY A 178 4.09 -18.65 9.01
CA GLY A 178 4.62 -19.26 10.22
C GLY A 178 6.02 -19.86 10.01
N GLN A 179 6.56 -20.51 11.04
CA GLN A 179 7.84 -21.23 10.92
C GLN A 179 7.72 -22.55 10.14
N GLY A 180 6.49 -22.96 9.81
CA GLY A 180 6.15 -24.14 9.03
C GLY A 180 4.83 -23.94 8.29
N PRO A 181 4.45 -24.91 7.44
CA PRO A 181 3.28 -24.78 6.57
C PRO A 181 1.94 -24.94 7.30
N GLU A 182 1.95 -25.35 8.57
CA GLU A 182 0.74 -25.68 9.34
C GLU A 182 -0.09 -24.46 9.75
N LYS A 183 0.48 -23.26 9.65
CA LYS A 183 -0.23 -22.03 9.97
C LYS A 183 0.37 -20.81 9.30
N VAL A 184 -0.45 -19.78 9.13
CA VAL A 184 -0.07 -18.43 8.80
C VAL A 184 -0.61 -17.46 9.85
N TYR A 185 -0.04 -16.28 9.90
CA TYR A 185 -0.55 -15.15 10.68
C TYR A 185 -1.05 -14.08 9.72
N LEU A 186 -2.11 -13.38 10.11
CA LEU A 186 -2.53 -12.17 9.43
C LEU A 186 -2.25 -10.99 10.36
N TYR A 187 -1.51 -10.01 9.88
CA TYR A 187 -1.40 -8.70 10.52
C TYR A 187 -2.53 -7.85 9.97
N VAL A 188 -3.51 -7.57 10.81
CA VAL A 188 -4.74 -6.89 10.41
C VAL A 188 -4.68 -5.45 10.81
N SER A 189 -4.72 -4.57 9.82
CA SER A 189 -4.75 -3.12 9.96
C SER A 189 -6.17 -2.59 9.76
N ALA A 190 -6.53 -1.62 10.56
CA ALA A 190 -7.82 -0.97 10.47
C ALA A 190 -7.71 0.46 10.97
N PRO A 191 -7.42 1.43 10.10
CA PRO A 191 -7.47 2.84 10.47
C PRO A 191 -8.90 3.24 10.81
N GLY A 192 -9.06 4.13 11.79
CA GLY A 192 -10.41 4.57 12.13
C GLY A 192 -10.43 5.65 13.19
N PRO A 193 -11.60 6.30 13.37
CA PRO A 193 -11.80 7.21 14.48
C PRO A 193 -11.84 6.43 15.80
N GLU A 194 -11.13 6.94 16.81
CA GLU A 194 -11.16 6.37 18.15
C GLU A 194 -12.51 6.59 18.84
N GLY A 195 -12.83 5.69 19.76
CA GLY A 195 -13.95 5.87 20.70
C GLY A 195 -15.27 5.30 20.24
N THR A 196 -15.29 4.51 19.18
CA THR A 196 -16.47 3.71 18.81
C THR A 196 -16.54 2.42 19.65
N PRO A 197 -17.69 1.76 19.78
CA PRO A 197 -17.82 0.51 20.51
C PRO A 197 -16.94 -0.62 19.94
N THR A 198 -16.71 -0.64 18.63
CA THR A 198 -15.90 -1.64 17.93
C THR A 198 -14.44 -1.21 17.81
N CYS A 199 -14.15 0.09 18.00
CA CYS A 199 -12.81 0.66 17.94
C CYS A 199 -12.53 1.54 19.17
N PRO A 200 -12.31 0.94 20.37
CA PRO A 200 -11.97 1.69 21.56
C PRO A 200 -10.58 2.29 21.46
N GLY A 201 -10.43 3.55 21.88
CA GLY A 201 -9.11 4.19 21.94
C GLY A 201 -8.24 3.68 23.10
N PRO A 202 -6.91 3.91 23.07
CA PRO A 202 -6.17 4.51 21.96
C PRO A 202 -6.00 3.54 20.81
N HIS A 203 -6.12 4.02 19.57
CA HIS A 203 -5.99 3.21 18.37
C HIS A 203 -4.51 3.10 17.94
N ASN A 204 -3.76 2.30 18.67
CA ASN A 204 -2.30 2.17 18.55
C ASN A 204 -1.85 0.72 18.44
N ILE A 205 -2.75 -0.17 18.03
CA ILE A 205 -2.52 -1.60 17.87
C ILE A 205 -2.84 -2.06 16.45
N PHE A 206 -2.38 -3.25 16.11
CA PHE A 206 -2.97 -4.06 15.04
C PHE A 206 -3.28 -5.46 15.58
N ALA A 207 -4.17 -6.19 14.95
CA ALA A 207 -4.50 -7.54 15.38
C ALA A 207 -3.60 -8.56 14.66
N VAL A 208 -3.10 -9.55 15.41
CA VAL A 208 -2.44 -10.72 14.85
C VAL A 208 -3.40 -11.91 14.93
N VAL A 209 -3.87 -12.36 13.78
CA VAL A 209 -4.77 -13.51 13.65
C VAL A 209 -3.94 -14.73 13.26
N GLU A 210 -3.96 -15.78 14.07
CA GLU A 210 -3.39 -17.09 13.73
C GLU A 210 -4.42 -17.91 12.95
N VAL A 211 -4.04 -18.40 11.77
CA VAL A 211 -4.88 -19.26 10.94
C VAL A 211 -4.19 -20.61 10.75
N PRO A 212 -4.69 -21.70 11.36
CA PRO A 212 -4.25 -23.06 11.05
C PRO A 212 -4.64 -23.42 9.60
N THR A 213 -3.68 -23.72 8.73
CA THR A 213 -3.94 -23.99 7.32
C THR A 213 -4.76 -25.26 7.06
N GLY A 214 -4.65 -26.25 7.95
CA GLY A 214 -5.41 -27.50 7.88
C GLY A 214 -6.81 -27.44 8.53
N ASP A 215 -7.12 -26.37 9.28
CA ASP A 215 -8.42 -26.18 9.94
C ASP A 215 -8.67 -24.66 10.15
N PRO A 216 -8.95 -23.93 9.07
CA PRO A 216 -9.10 -22.47 9.12
C PRO A 216 -10.30 -22.01 9.96
N ALA A 217 -11.24 -22.92 10.29
CA ALA A 217 -12.32 -22.61 11.21
C ALA A 217 -11.84 -22.34 12.66
N LYS A 218 -10.58 -22.67 12.97
CA LYS A 218 -9.94 -22.36 14.25
C LYS A 218 -9.15 -21.05 14.25
N ALA A 219 -9.28 -20.24 13.21
CA ALA A 219 -8.64 -18.94 13.16
C ALA A 219 -9.07 -18.07 14.36
N ARG A 220 -8.12 -17.34 14.94
CA ARG A 220 -8.37 -16.51 16.11
C ARG A 220 -7.31 -15.43 16.28
N ILE A 221 -7.65 -14.35 16.94
CA ILE A 221 -6.67 -13.38 17.41
C ILE A 221 -5.78 -14.03 18.49
N VAL A 222 -4.46 -13.89 18.32
CA VAL A 222 -3.46 -14.40 19.27
C VAL A 222 -2.72 -13.28 20.00
N SER A 223 -2.68 -12.08 19.44
CA SER A 223 -2.14 -10.89 20.09
C SER A 223 -2.66 -9.60 19.43
N THR A 224 -2.47 -8.49 20.13
CA THR A 224 -2.73 -7.12 19.66
C THR A 224 -1.53 -6.26 20.05
N PRO A 225 -0.41 -6.34 19.30
CA PRO A 225 0.80 -5.58 19.62
C PRO A 225 0.54 -4.08 19.65
N VAL A 226 1.07 -3.42 20.68
CA VAL A 226 1.08 -1.96 20.78
C VAL A 226 2.29 -1.45 20.01
N ILE A 227 2.07 -0.59 19.03
CA ILE A 227 3.10 -0.10 18.10
C ILE A 227 3.54 1.33 18.36
N SER A 228 2.80 2.07 19.19
CA SER A 228 3.15 3.44 19.56
C SER A 228 2.61 3.78 20.94
N GLU A 229 3.15 4.84 21.57
CA GLU A 229 2.54 5.47 22.73
C GLU A 229 1.46 6.46 22.26
N GLY A 230 0.24 6.34 22.78
CA GLY A 230 -0.91 7.14 22.34
C GLY A 230 -1.58 6.57 21.08
N SER A 231 -2.21 7.42 20.29
CA SER A 231 -3.03 7.02 19.12
C SER A 231 -2.25 6.66 17.87
N GLY A 232 -0.95 6.40 17.97
CA GLY A 232 -0.14 5.81 16.90
C GLY A 232 0.02 6.65 15.66
N GLY A 233 0.33 7.88 15.69
CA GLY A 233 0.30 8.76 14.51
C GLY A 233 -1.14 9.04 14.08
N THR A 234 -1.57 10.27 14.20
CA THR A 234 -2.89 10.69 13.73
C THR A 234 -2.74 11.57 12.52
N ALA A 235 -3.51 11.32 11.48
CA ALA A 235 -3.73 12.26 10.39
C ALA A 235 -5.07 12.95 10.57
N ASP A 236 -5.16 14.21 10.20
CA ASP A 236 -6.44 14.91 10.09
C ASP A 236 -7.01 14.64 8.70
N VAL A 237 -7.99 13.77 8.65
CA VAL A 237 -8.73 13.49 7.42
C VAL A 237 -10.11 14.14 7.55
N GLU A 238 -10.37 15.18 6.78
CA GLU A 238 -11.64 15.93 6.80
C GLU A 238 -12.07 16.43 8.18
N GLY A 239 -11.14 16.87 9.03
CA GLY A 239 -11.42 17.36 10.37
C GLY A 239 -11.65 16.25 11.41
N ARG A 240 -11.37 14.99 11.06
CA ARG A 240 -11.41 13.85 11.98
C ARG A 240 -9.99 13.33 12.20
N GLY A 241 -9.60 13.19 13.45
CA GLY A 241 -8.37 12.49 13.81
C GLY A 241 -8.53 11.00 13.53
N ILE A 242 -7.85 10.50 12.50
CA ILE A 242 -7.78 9.09 12.17
C ILE A 242 -6.45 8.53 12.68
N GLY A 243 -6.49 7.46 13.47
CA GLY A 243 -5.31 6.77 13.99
C GLY A 243 -5.20 5.34 13.49
N GLY A 244 -4.17 4.62 13.95
CA GLY A 244 -3.88 3.25 13.55
C GLY A 244 -2.98 3.17 12.32
N CYS A 245 -2.79 1.95 11.83
CA CYS A 245 -2.03 1.71 10.61
C CYS A 245 -2.97 1.45 9.44
N HIS A 246 -2.57 1.90 8.26
CA HIS A 246 -3.22 1.55 7.01
C HIS A 246 -2.66 0.22 6.50
N ASP A 247 -1.46 0.20 5.93
CA ASP A 247 -0.81 -1.03 5.48
C ASP A 247 0.36 -1.43 6.37
N ILE A 248 0.54 -2.75 6.50
CA ILE A 248 1.75 -3.35 7.06
C ILE A 248 2.34 -4.26 6.01
N THR A 249 3.53 -3.94 5.49
CA THR A 249 4.24 -4.83 4.57
C THR A 249 5.24 -5.66 5.33
N ALA A 250 5.07 -6.98 5.30
CA ALA A 250 5.98 -7.94 5.91
C ALA A 250 7.04 -8.42 4.91
N TYR A 251 8.27 -8.59 5.40
CA TYR A 251 9.35 -9.27 4.70
C TYR A 251 9.87 -10.43 5.57
N PRO A 252 9.16 -11.58 5.56
CA PRO A 252 9.39 -12.67 6.50
C PRO A 252 10.81 -13.24 6.50
N GLU A 253 11.45 -13.33 5.32
CA GLU A 253 12.82 -13.83 5.16
C GLU A 253 13.87 -12.92 5.81
N LYS A 254 13.56 -11.64 5.97
CA LYS A 254 14.41 -10.65 6.64
C LYS A 254 14.02 -10.43 8.11
N ASN A 255 12.94 -11.04 8.57
CA ASN A 255 12.33 -10.81 9.88
C ASN A 255 12.00 -9.32 10.12
N LEU A 256 11.53 -8.64 9.08
CA LEU A 256 11.16 -7.24 9.11
C LEU A 256 9.73 -7.04 8.66
N ALA A 257 9.11 -5.98 9.17
CA ALA A 257 7.93 -5.39 8.57
C ALA A 257 8.04 -3.87 8.62
N ALA A 258 7.37 -3.21 7.69
CA ALA A 258 7.23 -1.76 7.65
C ALA A 258 5.73 -1.45 7.68
N ALA A 259 5.30 -0.67 8.68
CA ALA A 259 3.92 -0.26 8.83
C ALA A 259 3.77 1.23 8.51
N ALA A 260 2.77 1.56 7.73
CA ALA A 260 2.38 2.92 7.40
C ALA A 260 1.16 3.29 8.25
N CYS A 261 1.36 4.17 9.25
CA CYS A 261 0.41 4.36 10.35
C CYS A 261 -0.05 5.81 10.43
N PHE A 262 -0.76 6.25 9.44
CA PHE A 262 -1.35 7.59 9.28
C PHE A 262 -0.39 8.77 9.51
N GLY A 263 0.17 8.97 10.68
CA GLY A 263 1.14 10.04 10.95
C GLY A 263 2.61 9.63 10.87
N ASP A 264 2.89 8.34 10.87
CA ASP A 264 4.24 7.80 11.01
C ASP A 264 4.45 6.54 10.16
N GLY A 265 5.71 6.33 9.70
CA GLY A 265 6.21 5.04 9.23
C GLY A 265 6.90 4.30 10.38
N ILE A 266 6.66 3.01 10.53
CA ILE A 266 7.19 2.21 11.64
C ILE A 266 7.92 0.99 11.10
N LEU A 267 9.18 0.82 11.50
CA LEU A 267 9.94 -0.39 11.23
C LEU A 267 9.77 -1.38 12.40
N LEU A 268 9.44 -2.63 12.07
CA LEU A 268 9.19 -3.70 13.04
C LEU A 268 10.18 -4.86 12.86
N ASP A 269 10.62 -5.44 13.97
CA ASP A 269 11.20 -6.78 14.03
C ASP A 269 10.05 -7.80 14.21
N ILE A 270 9.91 -8.69 13.24
CA ILE A 270 8.90 -9.74 13.23
C ILE A 270 9.50 -11.13 13.41
N THR A 271 10.67 -11.25 14.05
CA THR A 271 11.29 -12.57 14.41
C THR A 271 10.31 -13.42 15.22
N ASP A 272 9.63 -12.83 16.19
CA ASP A 272 8.41 -13.38 16.80
C ASP A 272 7.19 -12.84 16.05
N ARG A 273 6.55 -13.69 15.24
CA ARG A 273 5.38 -13.34 14.42
C ARG A 273 4.17 -12.94 15.26
N VAL A 274 4.11 -13.40 16.50
CA VAL A 274 3.00 -13.13 17.41
C VAL A 274 3.22 -11.83 18.20
N ASN A 275 4.49 -11.51 18.50
CA ASN A 275 4.85 -10.34 19.30
C ASN A 275 5.89 -9.46 18.56
N PRO A 276 5.52 -8.81 17.46
CA PRO A 276 6.39 -7.88 16.75
C PRO A 276 6.90 -6.78 17.67
N LYS A 277 8.13 -6.31 17.40
CA LYS A 277 8.76 -5.25 18.19
C LYS A 277 9.05 -4.04 17.32
N VAL A 278 8.70 -2.87 17.81
CA VAL A 278 9.07 -1.61 17.16
C VAL A 278 10.59 -1.41 17.22
N LEU A 279 11.20 -1.17 16.08
CA LEU A 279 12.61 -0.83 15.93
C LEU A 279 12.80 0.67 15.80
N GLN A 280 11.98 1.32 14.97
CA GLN A 280 12.07 2.76 14.72
C GLN A 280 10.74 3.34 14.29
N HIS A 281 10.50 4.60 14.63
CA HIS A 281 9.50 5.48 14.04
C HIS A 281 10.19 6.51 13.15
N VAL A 282 9.59 6.81 12.01
CA VAL A 282 9.92 7.95 11.16
C VAL A 282 8.66 8.75 10.89
N SER A 283 8.79 10.07 10.82
CA SER A 283 7.68 10.96 10.49
C SER A 283 8.14 12.08 9.56
N ASP A 284 7.22 12.59 8.76
CA ASP A 284 7.44 13.72 7.86
C ASP A 284 6.18 14.59 7.83
N ARG A 285 5.99 15.35 8.87
CA ARG A 285 4.76 16.16 9.06
C ARG A 285 4.68 17.39 8.14
N GLU A 286 5.77 17.73 7.47
CA GLU A 286 5.78 18.81 6.49
C GLU A 286 5.19 18.35 5.14
N ASN A 287 5.54 17.14 4.73
CA ASN A 287 5.24 16.64 3.39
C ASN A 287 4.12 15.60 3.38
N PHE A 288 4.11 14.66 4.33
CA PHE A 288 3.14 13.57 4.39
C PHE A 288 1.99 13.88 5.33
N SER A 289 0.79 13.49 4.90
CA SER A 289 -0.44 13.58 5.71
C SER A 289 -0.95 12.21 6.09
N ILE A 290 -1.00 11.26 5.15
CA ILE A 290 -1.50 9.90 5.38
C ILE A 290 -0.43 8.91 4.94
N TRP A 291 0.32 8.38 5.90
CA TRP A 291 1.20 7.25 5.68
C TRP A 291 0.35 6.01 5.38
N HIS A 292 0.34 5.60 4.12
CA HIS A 292 -0.61 4.65 3.58
C HIS A 292 0.01 3.26 3.35
N SER A 293 1.07 3.19 2.57
CA SER A 293 1.69 1.94 2.13
C SER A 293 3.19 1.92 2.37
N ALA A 294 3.77 0.72 2.41
CA ALA A 294 5.22 0.52 2.51
C ALA A 294 5.68 -0.58 1.55
N THR A 295 6.90 -0.47 1.02
CA THR A 295 7.51 -1.49 0.16
C THR A 295 9.01 -1.53 0.41
N PHE A 296 9.57 -2.68 0.78
CA PHE A 296 11.02 -2.87 0.84
C PHE A 296 11.59 -3.07 -0.55
N ASN A 297 12.87 -2.72 -0.78
CA ASN A 297 13.59 -3.27 -1.92
C ASN A 297 14.02 -4.73 -1.65
N ASN A 298 14.51 -5.45 -2.66
CA ASN A 298 14.73 -6.90 -2.57
C ASN A 298 15.72 -7.33 -1.47
N ASP A 299 16.72 -6.54 -1.16
CA ASP A 299 17.73 -6.86 -0.13
C ASP A 299 17.43 -6.23 1.23
N ALA A 300 16.30 -5.54 1.37
CA ALA A 300 15.86 -4.81 2.56
C ALA A 300 16.86 -3.74 3.03
N THR A 301 17.48 -3.04 2.09
CA THR A 301 18.33 -1.87 2.34
C THR A 301 17.61 -0.55 2.11
N LYS A 302 16.36 -0.62 1.64
CA LYS A 302 15.48 0.54 1.43
C LYS A 302 14.04 0.22 1.79
N VAL A 303 13.31 1.27 2.16
CA VAL A 303 11.85 1.25 2.32
C VAL A 303 11.27 2.44 1.58
N VAL A 304 10.25 2.21 0.77
CA VAL A 304 9.42 3.25 0.16
C VAL A 304 8.13 3.35 0.97
N PHE A 305 7.78 4.55 1.43
CA PHE A 305 6.48 4.83 2.02
C PHE A 305 5.67 5.73 1.09
N GLY A 306 4.38 5.46 0.96
CA GLY A 306 3.44 6.26 0.17
C GLY A 306 2.60 7.20 1.05
N ASP A 307 2.35 8.42 0.55
CA ASP A 307 1.40 9.40 1.15
C ASP A 307 0.12 9.42 0.33
N GLU A 308 -0.94 8.94 0.92
CA GLU A 308 -2.28 8.98 0.33
C GLU A 308 -3.03 10.25 0.77
N LEU A 309 -2.47 11.40 0.51
CA LEU A 309 -3.04 12.68 0.93
C LEU A 309 -4.54 12.79 0.60
N GLY A 310 -5.35 13.04 1.61
CA GLY A 310 -6.81 13.17 1.46
C GLY A 310 -7.56 11.85 1.29
N GLY A 311 -6.95 10.69 1.65
CA GLY A 311 -7.60 9.38 1.55
C GLY A 311 -7.96 9.04 0.09
N GLY A 312 -7.03 9.21 -0.83
CA GLY A 312 -7.23 8.95 -2.25
C GLY A 312 -7.97 10.04 -3.03
N MET A 313 -8.57 11.01 -2.36
CA MET A 313 -9.41 12.03 -3.02
C MET A 313 -8.64 13.26 -3.50
N ALA A 314 -7.42 13.50 -3.00
CA ALA A 314 -6.71 14.73 -3.31
C ALA A 314 -6.13 14.75 -4.72
N ALA A 315 -6.31 15.88 -5.41
CA ALA A 315 -5.71 16.15 -6.72
C ALA A 315 -4.32 16.79 -6.54
N THR A 316 -3.30 15.97 -6.29
CA THR A 316 -1.96 16.50 -5.94
C THR A 316 -0.96 16.52 -7.08
N CYS A 317 -1.31 15.95 -8.25
CA CYS A 317 -0.39 15.87 -9.39
C CYS A 317 -0.46 17.08 -10.32
N ASP A 318 -1.01 18.19 -9.85
CA ASP A 318 -0.99 19.47 -10.56
C ASP A 318 0.36 20.19 -10.37
N ARG A 319 0.56 21.27 -11.16
CA ARG A 319 1.81 22.07 -11.11
C ARG A 319 1.99 22.88 -9.83
N ASN A 320 0.94 23.11 -9.05
CA ASN A 320 0.95 24.02 -7.89
C ASN A 320 1.24 23.24 -6.59
N THR A 321 0.94 21.95 -6.57
CA THR A 321 1.17 21.10 -5.41
C THR A 321 2.64 20.68 -5.34
N PRO A 322 3.32 20.87 -4.19
CA PRO A 322 4.71 20.45 -4.01
C PRO A 322 4.92 18.99 -4.40
N ARG A 323 6.05 18.69 -5.03
CA ARG A 323 6.40 17.33 -5.50
C ARG A 323 6.57 16.31 -4.38
N THR A 324 6.61 16.76 -3.14
CA THR A 324 6.76 15.93 -1.93
C THR A 324 5.42 15.55 -1.27
N LYS A 325 4.29 16.14 -1.72
CA LYS A 325 2.95 15.87 -1.17
C LYS A 325 2.18 14.88 -2.02
N GLY A 326 1.47 13.93 -1.41
CA GLY A 326 0.82 12.83 -2.13
C GLY A 326 1.83 12.00 -2.93
N ALA A 327 3.03 11.84 -2.41
CA ALA A 327 4.21 11.28 -3.07
C ALA A 327 4.69 10.00 -2.37
N SER A 328 5.65 9.31 -2.96
CA SER A 328 6.37 8.21 -2.33
C SER A 328 7.71 8.72 -1.80
N ALA A 329 8.03 8.44 -0.53
CA ALA A 329 9.31 8.77 0.10
C ALA A 329 10.21 7.54 0.16
N VAL A 330 11.46 7.68 -0.30
CA VAL A 330 12.47 6.62 -0.30
C VAL A 330 13.39 6.80 0.91
N TYR A 331 13.43 5.79 1.76
CA TYR A 331 14.33 5.71 2.91
C TYR A 331 15.40 4.65 2.67
N ASP A 332 16.68 4.97 2.94
CA ASP A 332 17.71 3.95 3.07
C ASP A 332 17.60 3.29 4.45
N LEU A 333 17.71 1.96 4.50
CA LEU A 333 17.75 1.17 5.72
C LEU A 333 19.15 0.63 5.96
N SER A 334 19.81 1.13 6.98
CA SER A 334 21.17 0.73 7.36
C SER A 334 21.21 -0.60 8.12
N GLY A 335 22.40 -1.18 8.25
CA GLY A 335 22.59 -2.46 8.94
C GLY A 335 22.25 -2.44 10.43
N ASP A 336 22.25 -1.28 11.07
CA ASP A 336 21.80 -1.06 12.45
C ASP A 336 20.30 -0.79 12.58
N ARG A 337 19.54 -1.00 11.48
CA ARG A 337 18.08 -0.86 11.40
C ARG A 337 17.62 0.60 11.50
N THR A 338 18.42 1.54 11.01
CA THR A 338 18.09 2.97 10.96
C THR A 338 17.58 3.35 9.57
N LEU A 339 16.38 3.95 9.49
CA LEU A 339 15.78 4.53 8.30
C LEU A 339 16.23 5.99 8.14
N THR A 340 16.71 6.34 6.96
CA THR A 340 17.14 7.70 6.61
C THR A 340 16.47 8.15 5.32
N LEU A 341 15.68 9.20 5.35
CA LEU A 341 15.03 9.78 4.16
C LEU A 341 16.08 10.22 3.14
N ARG A 342 15.87 9.85 1.87
CA ARG A 342 16.79 10.15 0.77
C ARG A 342 16.15 11.00 -0.33
N GLY A 343 14.91 10.72 -0.69
CA GLY A 343 14.25 11.42 -1.78
C GLY A 343 12.76 11.12 -1.85
N TYR A 344 12.09 11.80 -2.77
CA TYR A 344 10.67 11.60 -3.05
C TYR A 344 10.48 11.30 -4.53
N PHE A 345 9.52 10.45 -4.81
CA PHE A 345 9.02 10.22 -6.16
C PHE A 345 7.56 10.63 -6.26
N LYS A 346 7.22 11.31 -7.34
CA LYS A 346 5.86 11.63 -7.77
C LYS A 346 5.81 11.60 -9.28
N ILE A 347 4.73 11.12 -9.87
CA ILE A 347 4.59 11.07 -11.32
C ILE A 347 4.91 12.44 -11.95
N PRO A 348 5.66 12.49 -13.07
CA PRO A 348 6.07 13.77 -13.66
C PRO A 348 4.97 14.45 -14.48
N ARG A 349 3.89 13.71 -14.83
CA ARG A 349 2.78 14.25 -15.63
C ARG A 349 1.89 15.17 -14.80
N GLU A 350 1.46 16.26 -15.40
CA GLU A 350 0.49 17.18 -14.78
C GLU A 350 -0.94 16.69 -15.07
N GLN A 351 -1.69 16.45 -13.99
CA GLN A 351 -3.11 16.08 -14.03
C GLN A 351 -3.98 17.32 -13.92
N GLN A 352 -5.28 17.18 -14.28
CA GLN A 352 -6.24 18.26 -14.06
C GLN A 352 -6.47 18.49 -12.56
N PRO A 353 -6.91 19.71 -12.16
CA PRO A 353 -7.08 20.02 -10.74
C PRO A 353 -8.16 19.22 -10.00
N ASP A 354 -9.01 18.51 -10.73
CA ASP A 354 -10.11 17.68 -10.22
C ASP A 354 -9.85 16.18 -10.34
N GLU A 355 -8.67 15.78 -10.86
CA GLU A 355 -8.26 14.38 -10.94
C GLU A 355 -7.58 13.94 -9.64
N ASN A 356 -8.22 13.05 -8.88
CA ASN A 356 -7.58 12.47 -7.71
C ASN A 356 -6.29 11.74 -8.12
N CYS A 357 -5.18 12.17 -7.54
CA CYS A 357 -3.87 11.64 -7.88
C CYS A 357 -2.91 11.78 -6.69
N VAL A 358 -2.64 10.65 -6.05
CA VAL A 358 -1.69 10.47 -4.94
C VAL A 358 -1.03 9.11 -5.05
N ALA A 359 0.09 8.89 -4.34
CA ALA A 359 0.74 7.59 -4.26
C ALA A 359 -0.18 6.56 -3.60
N HIS A 360 -0.30 5.39 -4.19
CA HIS A 360 -1.06 4.25 -3.68
C HIS A 360 -0.24 2.95 -3.77
N ASN A 361 -0.88 1.79 -3.85
CA ASN A 361 -0.21 0.49 -3.75
C ASN A 361 0.64 0.14 -4.97
N GLY A 362 1.70 -0.62 -4.71
CA GLY A 362 2.63 -1.05 -5.75
C GLY A 362 3.45 -2.27 -5.33
N SER A 363 4.19 -2.82 -6.28
CA SER A 363 5.10 -3.93 -6.05
C SER A 363 6.42 -3.78 -6.81
N LEU A 364 7.45 -4.48 -6.34
CA LEU A 364 8.73 -4.54 -7.06
C LEU A 364 8.61 -5.36 -8.35
N LEU A 365 9.41 -4.99 -9.35
CA LEU A 365 9.78 -5.87 -10.43
C LEU A 365 10.96 -6.76 -9.97
N PRO A 366 10.92 -8.09 -10.19
CA PRO A 366 11.97 -9.00 -9.73
C PRO A 366 13.24 -8.88 -10.60
N ILE A 367 14.04 -7.84 -10.34
CA ILE A 367 15.25 -7.51 -11.11
C ILE A 367 16.46 -7.51 -10.19
N PRO A 368 17.36 -8.48 -10.27
CA PRO A 368 18.56 -8.51 -9.42
C PRO A 368 19.41 -7.24 -9.55
N GLY A 369 19.71 -6.60 -8.41
CA GLY A 369 20.57 -5.43 -8.33
C GLY A 369 19.96 -4.13 -8.86
N LYS A 370 18.65 -4.09 -9.04
CA LYS A 370 17.88 -2.89 -9.38
C LYS A 370 16.65 -2.79 -8.49
N ASP A 371 16.34 -1.57 -8.10
CA ASP A 371 15.15 -1.26 -7.32
C ASP A 371 14.16 -0.54 -8.25
N ILE A 372 13.33 -1.32 -8.90
CA ILE A 372 12.28 -0.82 -9.80
C ILE A 372 10.95 -1.33 -9.28
N MET A 373 9.97 -0.44 -9.18
CA MET A 373 8.61 -0.81 -8.80
C MET A 373 7.58 -0.30 -9.80
N VAL A 374 6.46 -0.98 -9.86
CA VAL A 374 5.21 -0.49 -10.42
C VAL A 374 4.33 0.00 -9.29
N GLN A 375 3.64 1.11 -9.48
CA GLN A 375 2.81 1.75 -8.47
C GLN A 375 1.60 2.44 -9.11
N SER A 376 0.47 2.32 -8.44
CA SER A 376 -0.77 3.01 -8.80
C SER A 376 -0.82 4.42 -8.23
N TRP A 377 -1.51 5.32 -8.95
CA TRP A 377 -1.65 6.74 -8.65
C TRP A 377 -3.07 7.23 -8.89
N TYR A 378 -4.07 6.38 -8.64
CA TYR A 378 -5.47 6.70 -8.94
C TYR A 378 -5.65 7.15 -10.39
N GLN A 379 -6.23 8.34 -10.65
CA GLN A 379 -6.40 8.84 -12.01
C GLN A 379 -5.07 9.22 -12.69
N GLY A 380 -3.99 9.43 -11.94
CA GLY A 380 -2.63 9.49 -12.48
C GLY A 380 -2.13 8.16 -13.07
N GLY A 381 -2.92 7.10 -12.96
CA GLY A 381 -2.71 5.80 -13.59
C GLY A 381 -1.64 4.95 -12.91
N VAL A 382 -0.88 4.24 -13.72
CA VAL A 382 0.19 3.32 -13.31
C VAL A 382 1.54 3.91 -13.69
N SER A 383 2.46 3.97 -12.74
CA SER A 383 3.85 4.41 -12.96
C SER A 383 4.82 3.26 -12.71
N ILE A 384 5.78 3.08 -13.59
CA ILE A 384 6.94 2.18 -13.40
C ILE A 384 8.14 3.09 -13.18
N TRP A 385 8.83 2.94 -12.05
CA TRP A 385 9.87 3.86 -11.67
C TRP A 385 11.06 3.19 -10.98
N ASP A 386 12.25 3.74 -11.22
CA ASP A 386 13.55 3.27 -10.75
C ASP A 386 13.98 4.12 -9.55
N PHE A 387 14.20 3.49 -8.39
CA PHE A 387 14.75 4.10 -7.17
C PHE A 387 16.07 3.45 -6.73
N THR A 388 16.79 2.83 -7.67
CA THR A 388 18.13 2.28 -7.41
C THR A 388 19.04 3.37 -6.84
N ASP A 389 18.93 4.61 -7.32
CA ASP A 389 19.43 5.81 -6.65
C ASP A 389 18.30 6.41 -5.79
N SER A 390 18.35 6.17 -4.48
CA SER A 390 17.32 6.62 -3.53
C SER A 390 17.11 8.13 -3.52
N ALA A 391 18.14 8.92 -3.87
CA ALA A 391 18.08 10.37 -3.87
C ALA A 391 17.50 10.95 -5.16
N ASN A 392 17.51 10.18 -6.25
CA ASN A 392 17.06 10.60 -7.59
C ASN A 392 16.14 9.56 -8.25
N PRO A 393 15.01 9.20 -7.62
CA PRO A 393 14.07 8.28 -8.25
C PRO A 393 13.46 8.88 -9.52
N ARG A 394 13.17 8.02 -10.52
CA ARG A 394 12.70 8.48 -11.83
C ARG A 394 11.71 7.51 -12.45
N GLU A 395 10.70 8.04 -13.13
CA GLU A 395 9.79 7.24 -13.95
C GLU A 395 10.52 6.69 -15.19
N ILE A 396 10.25 5.43 -15.52
CA ILE A 396 10.78 4.75 -16.72
C ILE A 396 9.67 4.29 -17.65
N GLY A 397 8.44 4.25 -17.22
CA GLY A 397 7.27 3.93 -18.00
C GLY A 397 5.99 4.26 -17.27
N PHE A 398 4.89 4.42 -18.02
CA PHE A 398 3.59 4.71 -17.44
C PHE A 398 2.43 4.27 -18.33
N PHE A 399 1.28 4.11 -17.70
CA PHE A 399 -0.03 3.94 -18.35
C PHE A 399 -1.06 4.78 -17.60
N GLU A 400 -1.94 5.48 -18.32
CA GLU A 400 -2.92 6.39 -17.75
C GLU A 400 -4.18 6.37 -18.60
N ARG A 401 -5.33 6.40 -17.95
CA ARG A 401 -6.62 6.61 -18.59
C ARG A 401 -7.11 8.02 -18.30
N GLY A 402 -7.78 8.63 -19.26
CA GLY A 402 -8.36 9.96 -19.06
C GLY A 402 -9.39 10.00 -17.95
N PRO A 403 -9.63 11.22 -17.41
CA PRO A 403 -10.37 11.40 -16.18
C PRO A 403 -11.82 10.94 -16.25
N VAL A 404 -12.31 10.58 -15.07
CA VAL A 404 -13.73 10.45 -14.76
C VAL A 404 -14.06 11.26 -13.51
N GLU A 405 -15.32 11.60 -13.34
CA GLU A 405 -15.78 12.36 -12.17
C GLU A 405 -15.70 11.49 -10.91
N GLY A 406 -15.17 12.07 -9.82
CA GLY A 406 -15.10 11.43 -8.51
C GLY A 406 -13.88 10.53 -8.30
N LEU A 407 -13.95 9.65 -7.32
CA LEU A 407 -12.90 8.69 -7.00
C LEU A 407 -12.81 7.63 -8.10
N ALA A 408 -11.67 7.54 -8.76
CA ALA A 408 -11.45 6.65 -9.88
C ALA A 408 -9.97 6.39 -10.16
N GLY A 409 -9.69 5.56 -11.16
CA GLY A 409 -8.36 5.24 -11.64
C GLY A 409 -7.79 3.98 -10.98
N SER A 410 -6.47 3.82 -11.08
CA SER A 410 -5.76 2.63 -10.61
C SER A 410 -5.71 2.59 -9.08
N TRP A 411 -6.33 1.56 -8.48
CA TRP A 411 -6.25 1.25 -7.05
C TRP A 411 -4.95 0.55 -6.72
N SER A 412 -4.65 -0.56 -7.41
CA SER A 412 -3.44 -1.35 -7.22
C SER A 412 -2.79 -1.67 -8.56
N ALA A 413 -1.47 -1.75 -8.58
CA ALA A 413 -0.70 -2.13 -9.75
C ALA A 413 0.48 -3.01 -9.36
N TYR A 414 0.48 -4.27 -9.79
CA TYR A 414 1.48 -5.26 -9.41
C TYR A 414 2.08 -5.99 -10.61
N TYR A 415 3.37 -6.29 -10.50
CA TYR A 415 4.07 -7.09 -11.50
C TYR A 415 3.98 -8.57 -11.15
N TYR A 416 3.43 -9.36 -12.07
CA TYR A 416 3.34 -10.80 -11.92
C TYR A 416 3.68 -11.52 -13.24
N ASN A 417 4.67 -12.41 -13.21
CA ASN A 417 5.03 -13.33 -14.28
C ASN A 417 5.13 -12.72 -15.70
N GLY A 418 5.75 -11.54 -15.80
CA GLY A 418 6.02 -10.89 -17.09
C GLY A 418 5.05 -9.78 -17.48
N HIS A 419 3.99 -9.58 -16.70
CA HIS A 419 2.98 -8.53 -16.94
C HIS A 419 2.73 -7.70 -15.69
N ILE A 420 2.18 -6.52 -15.90
CA ILE A 420 1.64 -5.67 -14.85
C ILE A 420 0.12 -5.79 -14.90
N TYR A 421 -0.48 -6.02 -13.76
CA TYR A 421 -1.92 -6.06 -13.59
C TYR A 421 -2.32 -4.87 -12.72
N SER A 422 -3.31 -4.13 -13.16
CA SER A 422 -3.85 -2.99 -12.41
C SER A 422 -5.35 -3.14 -12.22
N SER A 423 -5.79 -3.08 -10.98
CA SER A 423 -7.20 -2.93 -10.66
C SER A 423 -7.59 -1.46 -10.77
N ASP A 424 -8.47 -1.14 -11.69
CA ASP A 424 -9.07 0.20 -11.81
C ASP A 424 -10.41 0.21 -11.09
N ILE A 425 -10.64 1.24 -10.26
CA ILE A 425 -11.84 1.38 -9.41
C ILE A 425 -13.12 1.19 -10.21
N THR A 426 -13.20 1.76 -11.42
CA THR A 426 -14.42 1.81 -12.22
C THR A 426 -14.34 1.04 -13.53
N ARG A 427 -13.12 0.68 -13.99
CA ARG A 427 -12.90 0.10 -15.33
C ARG A 427 -12.44 -1.37 -15.30
N GLY A 428 -12.27 -1.93 -14.11
CA GLY A 428 -11.93 -3.35 -13.91
C GLY A 428 -10.43 -3.62 -13.99
N LEU A 429 -10.05 -4.80 -14.51
CA LEU A 429 -8.66 -5.27 -14.53
C LEU A 429 -7.98 -4.88 -15.84
N ASP A 430 -6.93 -4.08 -15.77
CA ASP A 430 -6.02 -3.80 -16.88
C ASP A 430 -4.78 -4.71 -16.84
N VAL A 431 -4.38 -5.20 -17.99
CA VAL A 431 -3.13 -5.95 -18.16
C VAL A 431 -2.19 -5.15 -19.03
N LEU A 432 -0.98 -4.89 -18.51
CA LEU A 432 0.03 -4.09 -19.17
C LEU A 432 1.32 -4.90 -19.36
N ARG A 433 2.13 -4.51 -20.33
CA ARG A 433 3.49 -5.03 -20.52
C ARG A 433 4.45 -3.86 -20.67
N ILE A 434 5.59 -3.94 -19.98
CA ILE A 434 6.70 -3.02 -20.20
C ILE A 434 7.81 -3.70 -21.01
N ASP A 435 8.28 -3.01 -22.04
CA ASP A 435 9.37 -3.41 -22.91
C ASP A 435 10.52 -2.40 -22.78
N ASP A 436 11.30 -2.54 -21.70
CA ASP A 436 12.46 -1.71 -21.40
C ASP A 436 13.65 -2.60 -21.04
N PRO A 437 14.86 -2.33 -21.57
CA PRO A 437 16.05 -3.14 -21.25
C PRO A 437 16.35 -3.24 -19.75
N LEU A 438 15.97 -2.25 -18.94
CA LEU A 438 16.15 -2.29 -17.49
C LEU A 438 15.23 -3.34 -16.84
N THR A 439 14.08 -3.62 -17.45
CA THR A 439 13.07 -4.53 -16.89
C THR A 439 13.12 -5.95 -17.51
N ASP A 440 13.90 -6.15 -18.57
CA ASP A 440 14.02 -7.46 -19.25
C ASP A 440 14.35 -8.64 -18.31
N PRO A 441 15.22 -8.49 -17.29
CA PRO A 441 15.50 -9.60 -16.36
C PRO A 441 14.26 -10.12 -15.62
N ALA A 442 13.29 -9.25 -15.32
CA ALA A 442 12.06 -9.63 -14.64
C ALA A 442 11.20 -10.58 -15.48
N LYS A 443 11.28 -10.53 -16.81
CA LYS A 443 10.49 -11.37 -17.72
C LYS A 443 10.73 -12.87 -17.54
N SER A 444 11.89 -13.26 -17.00
CA SER A 444 12.25 -14.65 -16.73
C SER A 444 11.90 -15.09 -15.30
N ALA A 445 11.63 -14.17 -14.38
CA ALA A 445 11.22 -14.51 -13.03
C ALA A 445 9.85 -15.18 -13.05
N ARG A 446 9.68 -16.16 -12.17
CA ARG A 446 8.40 -16.86 -11.98
C ARG A 446 8.08 -16.91 -10.51
N MET A 447 6.94 -16.36 -10.20
CA MET A 447 6.33 -16.40 -8.87
C MET A 447 5.18 -17.41 -8.89
N THR A 448 5.05 -18.21 -7.86
CA THR A 448 3.92 -19.13 -7.70
C THR A 448 2.76 -18.45 -6.97
N GLU A 449 3.06 -17.41 -6.21
CA GLU A 449 2.10 -16.64 -5.43
C GLU A 449 2.64 -15.21 -5.26
N LEU A 450 1.75 -14.22 -5.25
CA LEU A 450 2.07 -12.84 -4.94
C LEU A 450 0.92 -12.22 -4.15
N ASN A 451 1.25 -11.77 -2.95
CA ASN A 451 0.47 -10.83 -2.15
C ASN A 451 1.39 -9.62 -1.93
N ALA A 452 0.99 -8.45 -2.35
CA ALA A 452 1.92 -7.30 -2.43
C ALA A 452 2.51 -6.91 -1.07
N GLN A 453 1.71 -7.04 0.01
CA GLN A 453 2.14 -6.74 1.37
C GLN A 453 2.99 -7.88 2.00
N THR A 454 3.14 -9.04 1.34
CA THR A 454 4.02 -10.12 1.79
C THR A 454 5.20 -10.23 0.84
N GLN A 455 6.29 -9.55 1.14
CA GLN A 455 7.47 -9.57 0.29
C GLN A 455 8.27 -10.86 0.42
N THR A 456 8.77 -11.31 -0.71
CA THR A 456 9.71 -12.43 -0.84
C THR A 456 10.95 -11.98 -1.59
N SER A 457 12.11 -12.60 -1.31
CA SER A 457 13.34 -12.35 -2.07
C SER A 457 13.29 -13.02 -3.46
N TYR A 458 14.00 -12.46 -4.44
CA TYR A 458 14.17 -13.00 -5.78
C TYR A 458 15.61 -12.88 -6.30
#